data_fb37d2b8e0e82e107f40bb099fe59e1b
#
_entry.id   fb37d2b8e0e82e107f40bb099fe59e1b
#
_cell.length_a   1.000
_cell.length_b   1.000
_cell.length_c   1.000
_cell.angle_alpha   90.00
_cell.angle_beta   90.00
_cell.angle_gamma   90.00
#
_symmetry.space_group_name_H-M   'P 1'
#
loop_
_entity.id
_entity.type
_entity.pdbx_description
1 polymer ?
#
loop_
_entity_poly.entity_id
_entity_poly.type
_entity_poly.pdbx_seq_one_letter_code
_entity_poly.pdbx_strand_id
1 'polypeptide(L)'
;MTHADLPALARADASSCCGNDLVLPGGLAPTRAEAACCGAAVDAPVDGPRWRADWLLWGSALAVVAGYLAAFALPHDAPWGLGAFAHSVRETVNLMWWGVLVGMVAVGLIDRVPRRFVIGAIGRDQGARSLGRAVLAGVLLDLCNHGVLMVGAKLYERGASLGQVFAFLIASPWNSLSLTIIIGALMGWGWLAIFVVGSLAIALVAGLAVEALERAGRVRPNPNRVDLPADFHLWREAKAGLRAQRCDLAFLRDVARRSVTASRMVLRWLLFGVVLAALVRATVPTEVFEAWFGPTLLGLLATLVAATVIEVCSEGSVPLAADLMSRAAAPGNAFTFLMAGAATDYTEILILREVTGRLRAALLLPLLTVPQVVAIGWALNLAG
;
A
#
# COMPACT_ATOMS: atom_id res chain seq x y z
N MET A 1 5.08 -27.35 57.78
CA MET A 1 3.62 -27.33 57.61
C MET A 1 3.40 -26.93 56.19
N THR A 2 3.40 -27.83 55.37
CA THR A 2 2.45 -28.72 54.65
C THR A 2 1.94 -28.04 53.37
N HIS A 3 2.53 -28.53 52.25
CA HIS A 3 2.01 -28.44 50.89
C HIS A 3 0.55 -29.01 50.88
N ALA A 4 -0.37 -28.28 50.27
CA ALA A 4 -1.68 -28.79 49.94
C ALA A 4 -1.94 -28.60 48.43
N ASP A 5 -1.96 -29.69 47.76
CA ASP A 5 -2.66 -30.16 46.57
C ASP A 5 -3.34 -29.14 45.66
N LEU A 6 -2.77 -28.94 44.48
CA LEU A 6 -3.43 -28.48 43.28
C LEU A 6 -3.94 -29.70 42.48
N PRO A 7 -5.22 -29.78 42.09
CA PRO A 7 -5.71 -30.90 41.28
C PRO A 7 -5.13 -30.86 39.87
N ALA A 8 -4.73 -32.03 39.42
CA ALA A 8 -4.23 -32.30 38.06
C ALA A 8 -5.28 -31.90 37.02
N LEU A 9 -4.99 -30.84 36.23
CA LEU A 9 -5.70 -30.55 35.02
C LEU A 9 -5.45 -31.67 34.01
N ALA A 10 -6.47 -32.46 33.74
CA ALA A 10 -6.48 -33.49 32.73
C ALA A 10 -5.98 -32.93 31.39
N ARG A 11 -5.00 -33.59 30.80
CA ARG A 11 -4.60 -33.40 29.40
C ARG A 11 -5.78 -33.83 28.54
N ALA A 12 -6.52 -32.85 28.01
CA ALA A 12 -7.51 -33.10 26.98
C ALA A 12 -6.74 -33.41 25.67
N ASP A 13 -6.98 -34.59 25.13
CA ASP A 13 -6.46 -35.01 23.82
C ASP A 13 -6.91 -34.04 22.72
N ALA A 14 -5.98 -33.57 21.91
CA ALA A 14 -6.19 -32.63 20.82
C ALA A 14 -7.07 -33.16 19.67
N SER A 15 -7.54 -34.41 19.75
CA SER A 15 -8.40 -35.04 18.73
C SER A 15 -9.91 -34.82 18.93
N SER A 16 -10.35 -34.23 20.07
CA SER A 16 -11.76 -34.08 20.41
C SER A 16 -12.39 -32.71 20.09
N CYS A 17 -11.64 -31.76 19.53
CA CYS A 17 -12.12 -30.36 19.34
C CYS A 17 -12.94 -30.10 18.08
N CYS A 18 -13.26 -31.11 17.25
CA CYS A 18 -13.98 -30.93 15.98
C CYS A 18 -15.41 -31.52 15.99
N GLY A 19 -16.01 -31.74 17.14
CA GLY A 19 -17.40 -32.17 17.25
C GLY A 19 -18.37 -30.98 17.23
N ASN A 20 -19.43 -31.08 16.43
CA ASN A 20 -20.42 -30.03 16.13
C ASN A 20 -21.32 -29.58 17.29
N ASP A 21 -21.08 -30.05 18.53
CA ASP A 21 -22.02 -29.83 19.68
C ASP A 21 -21.27 -29.38 20.94
N LEU A 22 -20.67 -28.19 20.92
CA LEU A 22 -20.17 -27.57 22.15
C LEU A 22 -21.28 -26.72 22.79
N VAL A 23 -22.23 -27.37 23.44
CA VAL A 23 -23.15 -26.71 24.40
C VAL A 23 -22.48 -26.74 25.76
N LEU A 24 -21.89 -25.64 26.19
CA LEU A 24 -21.35 -25.49 27.53
C LEU A 24 -22.50 -25.39 28.54
N PRO A 25 -22.48 -26.13 29.66
CA PRO A 25 -23.47 -26.02 30.71
C PRO A 25 -23.34 -24.62 31.36
N GLY A 26 -24.35 -23.79 31.16
CA GLY A 26 -24.41 -22.47 31.79
C GLY A 26 -24.54 -21.25 30.86
N GLY A 27 -24.63 -21.42 29.55
CA GLY A 27 -24.93 -20.29 28.62
C GLY A 27 -23.86 -19.21 28.52
N LEU A 28 -22.61 -19.47 28.95
CA LEU A 28 -21.50 -18.54 28.83
C LEU A 28 -20.83 -18.69 27.46
N ALA A 29 -20.58 -17.56 26.77
CA ALA A 29 -19.83 -17.54 25.53
C ALA A 29 -18.41 -18.08 25.75
N PRO A 30 -17.83 -18.86 24.80
CA PRO A 30 -16.47 -19.40 24.92
C PRO A 30 -15.44 -18.28 25.07
N THR A 31 -14.44 -18.54 25.90
CA THR A 31 -13.34 -17.58 26.07
C THR A 31 -12.51 -17.47 24.78
N ARG A 32 -11.82 -16.35 24.63
CA ARG A 32 -11.01 -16.05 23.40
C ARG A 32 -9.96 -17.12 23.10
N ALA A 33 -9.51 -17.87 24.10
CA ALA A 33 -8.54 -18.96 23.94
C ALA A 33 -9.19 -20.23 23.39
N GLU A 34 -10.44 -20.54 23.77
CA GLU A 34 -11.18 -21.73 23.30
C GLU A 34 -11.66 -21.53 21.85
N ALA A 35 -12.03 -20.31 21.46
CA ALA A 35 -12.39 -19.97 20.08
C ALA A 35 -11.20 -20.06 19.11
N ALA A 36 -9.96 -19.85 19.58
CA ALA A 36 -8.74 -19.94 18.76
C ALA A 36 -8.43 -21.38 18.33
N CYS A 37 -8.80 -22.40 19.13
CA CYS A 37 -8.57 -23.80 18.78
C CYS A 37 -9.46 -24.31 17.63
N CYS A 38 -10.62 -23.70 17.40
CA CYS A 38 -11.60 -24.19 16.41
C CYS A 38 -11.52 -23.49 15.04
N GLY A 39 -10.50 -22.69 14.77
CA GLY A 39 -10.35 -21.99 13.46
C GLY A 39 -11.43 -20.93 13.15
N ALA A 40 -12.46 -20.82 13.97
CA ALA A 40 -13.58 -19.90 13.79
C ALA A 40 -13.28 -18.45 14.27
N ALA A 41 -12.18 -18.26 15.02
CA ALA A 41 -11.84 -16.96 15.62
C ALA A 41 -11.00 -16.05 14.73
N VAL A 42 -10.70 -16.48 13.50
CA VAL A 42 -9.77 -15.72 12.61
C VAL A 42 -10.50 -14.66 11.78
N ASP A 43 -11.83 -14.71 11.73
CA ASP A 43 -12.66 -13.76 10.97
C ASP A 43 -13.45 -12.78 11.85
N ALA A 44 -13.16 -12.69 13.15
CA ALA A 44 -13.76 -11.64 13.96
C ALA A 44 -13.28 -10.28 13.43
N PRO A 45 -14.18 -9.37 13.02
CA PRO A 45 -13.79 -8.04 12.61
C PRO A 45 -13.08 -7.40 13.81
N VAL A 46 -11.86 -6.93 13.56
CA VAL A 46 -11.20 -6.01 14.51
C VAL A 46 -12.16 -4.83 14.63
N ASP A 47 -12.71 -4.61 15.81
CA ASP A 47 -13.59 -3.48 16.09
C ASP A 47 -12.80 -2.18 15.84
N GLY A 48 -12.79 -1.76 14.58
CA GLY A 48 -12.30 -0.44 14.19
C GLY A 48 -13.26 0.65 14.67
N PRO A 49 -12.82 1.87 14.84
CA PRO A 49 -13.68 2.97 15.28
C PRO A 49 -14.95 3.04 14.43
N ARG A 50 -16.07 3.21 15.09
CA ARG A 50 -17.39 3.24 14.46
C ARG A 50 -17.43 4.33 13.39
N TRP A 51 -18.01 4.05 12.22
CA TRP A 51 -18.10 4.99 11.07
C TRP A 51 -18.52 6.41 11.47
N ARG A 52 -19.45 6.53 12.43
CA ARG A 52 -19.99 7.82 12.90
C ARG A 52 -18.99 8.64 13.72
N ALA A 53 -17.92 8.04 14.25
CA ALA A 53 -16.93 8.71 15.09
C ALA A 53 -15.59 8.96 14.37
N ASP A 54 -15.49 8.73 13.05
CA ASP A 54 -14.27 8.91 12.28
C ASP A 54 -14.17 10.34 11.72
N TRP A 55 -13.80 11.27 12.60
CA TRP A 55 -13.66 12.68 12.26
C TRP A 55 -12.66 12.96 11.15
N LEU A 56 -11.58 12.15 11.09
CA LEU A 56 -10.57 12.32 10.04
C LEU A 56 -11.15 11.95 8.67
N LEU A 57 -11.88 10.83 8.56
CA LEU A 57 -12.53 10.43 7.32
C LEU A 57 -13.54 11.47 6.85
N TRP A 58 -14.47 11.86 7.73
CA TRP A 58 -15.56 12.75 7.35
C TRP A 58 -15.11 14.19 7.14
N GLY A 59 -14.16 14.66 7.96
CA GLY A 59 -13.57 16.01 7.80
C GLY A 59 -12.81 16.13 6.48
N SER A 60 -11.97 15.14 6.16
CA SER A 60 -11.23 15.12 4.90
C SER A 60 -12.17 14.95 3.70
N ALA A 61 -13.18 14.08 3.80
CA ALA A 61 -14.19 13.91 2.74
C ALA A 61 -14.94 15.21 2.48
N LEU A 62 -15.37 15.92 3.53
CA LEU A 62 -16.02 17.21 3.40
C LEU A 62 -15.12 18.26 2.74
N ALA A 63 -13.85 18.33 3.16
CA ALA A 63 -12.88 19.25 2.57
C ALA A 63 -12.63 18.96 1.09
N VAL A 64 -12.49 17.66 0.71
CA VAL A 64 -12.33 17.24 -0.69
C VAL A 64 -13.57 17.57 -1.52
N VAL A 65 -14.77 17.26 -1.03
CA VAL A 65 -16.02 17.58 -1.75
C VAL A 65 -16.20 19.08 -1.88
N ALA A 66 -15.98 19.85 -0.81
CA ALA A 66 -16.07 21.31 -0.85
C ALA A 66 -15.04 21.90 -1.83
N GLY A 67 -13.78 21.47 -1.78
CA GLY A 67 -12.74 21.91 -2.72
C GLY A 67 -13.07 21.54 -4.16
N TYR A 68 -13.54 20.32 -4.42
CA TYR A 68 -13.95 19.87 -5.74
C TYR A 68 -15.08 20.74 -6.33
N LEU A 69 -16.10 21.03 -5.54
CA LEU A 69 -17.22 21.89 -5.96
C LEU A 69 -16.80 23.35 -6.10
N ALA A 70 -15.96 23.84 -5.21
CA ALA A 70 -15.43 25.20 -5.28
C ALA A 70 -14.63 25.46 -6.56
N ALA A 71 -13.98 24.46 -7.13
CA ALA A 71 -13.24 24.56 -8.39
C ALA A 71 -14.12 24.89 -9.62
N PHE A 72 -15.44 24.76 -9.53
CA PHE A 72 -16.35 25.19 -10.60
C PHE A 72 -16.78 26.66 -10.45
N ALA A 73 -16.66 27.23 -9.25
CA ALA A 73 -17.10 28.58 -8.94
C ALA A 73 -15.93 29.57 -8.79
N LEU A 74 -14.75 29.10 -8.39
CA LEU A 74 -13.59 29.94 -8.12
C LEU A 74 -12.61 29.91 -9.32
N PRO A 75 -12.12 31.09 -9.77
CA PRO A 75 -11.01 31.17 -10.70
C PRO A 75 -9.71 30.67 -10.02
N HIS A 76 -8.72 30.23 -10.82
CA HIS A 76 -7.46 29.66 -10.31
C HIS A 76 -6.67 30.66 -9.44
N ASP A 77 -6.75 31.92 -9.74
CA ASP A 77 -6.10 33.06 -9.07
C ASP A 77 -6.92 33.66 -7.91
N ALA A 78 -7.96 32.94 -7.45
CA ALA A 78 -8.76 33.39 -6.32
C ALA A 78 -7.87 33.66 -5.09
N PRO A 79 -8.18 34.71 -4.29
CA PRO A 79 -7.34 35.15 -3.20
C PRO A 79 -7.12 34.06 -2.14
N TRP A 80 -6.06 34.19 -1.37
CA TRP A 80 -5.66 33.26 -0.30
C TRP A 80 -5.30 31.84 -0.75
N GLY A 81 -5.00 31.65 -2.05
CA GLY A 81 -4.70 30.32 -2.59
C GLY A 81 -5.91 29.37 -2.67
N LEU A 82 -7.13 29.87 -2.42
CA LEU A 82 -8.35 29.06 -2.45
C LEU A 82 -8.62 28.49 -3.84
N GLY A 83 -8.35 29.27 -4.91
CA GLY A 83 -8.46 28.80 -6.29
C GLY A 83 -7.49 27.67 -6.57
N ALA A 84 -6.21 27.87 -6.26
CA ALA A 84 -5.17 26.85 -6.43
C ALA A 84 -5.47 25.57 -5.63
N PHE A 85 -5.93 25.69 -4.39
CA PHE A 85 -6.39 24.55 -3.59
C PHE A 85 -7.55 23.81 -4.26
N ALA A 86 -8.60 24.52 -4.65
CA ALA A 86 -9.80 23.93 -5.24
C ALA A 86 -9.49 23.19 -6.54
N HIS A 87 -8.73 23.83 -7.45
CA HIS A 87 -8.33 23.24 -8.71
C HIS A 87 -7.39 22.05 -8.51
N SER A 88 -6.46 22.10 -7.54
CA SER A 88 -5.57 20.97 -7.19
C SER A 88 -6.37 19.78 -6.67
N VAL A 89 -7.37 19.99 -5.80
CA VAL A 89 -8.27 18.92 -5.34
C VAL A 89 -9.01 18.30 -6.52
N ARG A 90 -9.60 19.12 -7.40
CA ARG A 90 -10.35 18.64 -8.57
C ARG A 90 -9.46 17.82 -9.50
N GLU A 91 -8.27 18.32 -9.82
CA GLU A 91 -7.31 17.62 -10.66
C GLU A 91 -6.93 16.27 -10.05
N THR A 92 -6.51 16.26 -8.79
CA THR A 92 -6.12 15.03 -8.07
C THR A 92 -7.26 14.01 -8.03
N VAL A 93 -8.48 14.43 -7.68
CA VAL A 93 -9.65 13.54 -7.65
C VAL A 93 -9.95 12.97 -9.04
N ASN A 94 -9.91 13.80 -10.10
CA ASN A 94 -10.16 13.34 -11.47
C ASN A 94 -9.11 12.36 -11.98
N LEU A 95 -7.86 12.47 -11.54
CA LEU A 95 -6.81 11.53 -11.90
C LEU A 95 -6.92 10.20 -11.14
N MET A 96 -7.29 10.24 -9.85
CA MET A 96 -7.19 9.06 -8.97
C MET A 96 -8.49 8.26 -8.82
N TRP A 97 -9.68 8.84 -9.08
CA TRP A 97 -10.97 8.23 -8.71
C TRP A 97 -11.17 6.82 -9.26
N TRP A 98 -10.79 6.58 -10.53
CA TRP A 98 -10.95 5.27 -11.16
C TRP A 98 -10.02 4.22 -10.55
N GLY A 99 -8.75 4.58 -10.27
CA GLY A 99 -7.78 3.70 -9.64
C GLY A 99 -8.17 3.36 -8.19
N VAL A 100 -8.70 4.33 -7.45
CA VAL A 100 -9.29 4.08 -6.13
C VAL A 100 -10.47 3.13 -6.21
N LEU A 101 -11.36 3.33 -7.17
CA LEU A 101 -12.52 2.45 -7.39
C LEU A 101 -12.09 1.01 -7.68
N VAL A 102 -11.14 0.83 -8.62
CA VAL A 102 -10.58 -0.50 -8.94
C VAL A 102 -9.86 -1.11 -7.74
N GLY A 103 -9.08 -0.31 -7.02
CA GLY A 103 -8.41 -0.73 -5.77
C GLY A 103 -9.41 -1.19 -4.70
N MET A 104 -10.51 -0.46 -4.50
CA MET A 104 -11.58 -0.86 -3.59
C MET A 104 -12.21 -2.20 -3.97
N VAL A 105 -12.51 -2.41 -5.27
CA VAL A 105 -13.04 -3.68 -5.76
C VAL A 105 -12.02 -4.80 -5.56
N ALA A 106 -10.76 -4.57 -5.89
CA ALA A 106 -9.67 -5.53 -5.67
C ALA A 106 -9.56 -5.94 -4.19
N VAL A 107 -9.59 -4.98 -3.28
CA VAL A 107 -9.58 -5.23 -1.82
C VAL A 107 -10.78 -6.07 -1.39
N GLY A 108 -11.99 -5.75 -1.87
CA GLY A 108 -13.20 -6.51 -1.58
C GLY A 108 -13.15 -7.94 -2.09
N LEU A 109 -12.55 -8.17 -3.27
CA LEU A 109 -12.31 -9.50 -3.82
C LEU A 109 -11.26 -10.26 -3.00
N ILE A 110 -10.11 -9.63 -2.69
CA ILE A 110 -9.05 -10.23 -1.87
C ILE A 110 -9.56 -10.57 -0.47
N ASP A 111 -10.49 -9.76 0.07
CA ASP A 111 -11.11 -10.04 1.37
C ASP A 111 -11.92 -11.34 1.40
N ARG A 112 -12.41 -11.80 0.26
CA ARG A 112 -13.08 -13.11 0.12
C ARG A 112 -12.11 -14.26 -0.10
N VAL A 113 -10.90 -13.97 -0.60
CA VAL A 113 -9.91 -15.00 -0.86
C VAL A 113 -9.35 -15.53 0.47
N PRO A 114 -9.41 -16.84 0.75
CA PRO A 114 -8.80 -17.40 1.95
C PRO A 114 -7.31 -17.05 2.03
N ARG A 115 -6.80 -16.75 3.24
CA ARG A 115 -5.39 -16.36 3.47
C ARG A 115 -4.40 -17.31 2.82
N ARG A 116 -4.66 -18.63 2.87
CA ARG A 116 -3.83 -19.66 2.24
C ARG A 116 -3.59 -19.45 0.74
N PHE A 117 -4.56 -18.89 0.01
CA PHE A 117 -4.40 -18.61 -1.42
C PHE A 117 -3.50 -17.40 -1.66
N VAL A 118 -3.65 -16.36 -0.89
CA VAL A 118 -2.80 -15.17 -0.98
C VAL A 118 -1.34 -15.53 -0.71
N ILE A 119 -1.09 -16.27 0.37
CA ILE A 119 0.25 -16.74 0.73
C ILE A 119 0.79 -17.73 -0.31
N GLY A 120 -0.08 -18.61 -0.85
CA GLY A 120 0.31 -19.55 -1.91
C GLY A 120 0.69 -18.86 -3.22
N ALA A 121 0.03 -17.75 -3.57
CA ALA A 121 0.31 -16.98 -4.79
C ALA A 121 1.62 -16.17 -4.66
N ILE A 122 1.79 -15.44 -3.54
CA ILE A 122 2.97 -14.59 -3.32
C ILE A 122 4.20 -15.45 -2.95
N GLY A 123 4.00 -16.60 -2.31
CA GLY A 123 5.05 -17.55 -1.91
C GLY A 123 5.16 -17.69 -0.40
N ARG A 124 5.46 -18.93 0.02
CA ARG A 124 5.59 -19.34 1.42
C ARG A 124 6.92 -18.91 2.02
N ASP A 125 7.97 -19.06 1.18
CA ASP A 125 9.34 -18.97 1.62
C ASP A 125 9.79 -17.50 1.62
N GLN A 126 10.55 -17.13 2.64
CA GLN A 126 11.31 -15.89 2.61
C GLN A 126 12.47 -16.09 1.63
N GLY A 127 12.62 -15.16 0.70
CA GLY A 127 13.74 -15.18 -0.23
C GLY A 127 13.42 -14.56 -1.58
N ALA A 128 14.41 -14.49 -2.43
CA ALA A 128 14.34 -13.79 -3.73
C ALA A 128 13.18 -14.26 -4.63
N ARG A 129 12.81 -15.55 -4.57
CA ARG A 129 11.69 -16.07 -5.40
C ARG A 129 10.33 -15.54 -4.97
N SER A 130 10.05 -15.46 -3.68
CA SER A 130 8.78 -14.92 -3.18
C SER A 130 8.72 -13.41 -3.35
N LEU A 131 9.83 -12.72 -3.13
CA LEU A 131 9.96 -11.29 -3.42
C LEU A 131 9.80 -11.01 -4.92
N GLY A 132 10.40 -11.82 -5.80
CA GLY A 132 10.20 -11.69 -7.24
C GLY A 132 8.72 -11.84 -7.66
N ARG A 133 7.97 -12.74 -7.01
CA ARG A 133 6.51 -12.84 -7.23
C ARG A 133 5.76 -11.60 -6.74
N ALA A 134 6.15 -11.04 -5.60
CA ALA A 134 5.56 -9.82 -5.07
C ALA A 134 5.84 -8.61 -5.99
N VAL A 135 7.09 -8.48 -6.47
CA VAL A 135 7.49 -7.49 -7.48
C VAL A 135 6.68 -7.65 -8.76
N LEU A 136 6.58 -8.87 -9.28
CA LEU A 136 5.80 -9.14 -10.48
C LEU A 136 4.32 -8.80 -10.29
N ALA A 137 3.75 -9.12 -9.13
CA ALA A 137 2.38 -8.75 -8.80
C ALA A 137 2.21 -7.22 -8.75
N GLY A 138 3.19 -6.48 -8.20
CA GLY A 138 3.19 -5.02 -8.18
C GLY A 138 3.21 -4.41 -9.58
N VAL A 139 4.01 -4.95 -10.50
CA VAL A 139 4.10 -4.48 -11.89
C VAL A 139 2.86 -4.84 -12.71
N LEU A 140 2.25 -5.99 -12.47
CA LEU A 140 1.11 -6.47 -13.27
C LEU A 140 -0.24 -5.90 -12.85
N LEU A 141 -0.35 -5.38 -11.64
CA LEU A 141 -1.60 -4.77 -11.16
C LEU A 141 -1.66 -3.31 -11.62
N ASP A 142 -2.36 -3.05 -12.72
CA ASP A 142 -2.60 -1.70 -13.26
C ASP A 142 -3.52 -0.90 -12.31
N LEU A 143 -2.92 -0.32 -11.27
CA LEU A 143 -3.59 0.47 -10.25
C LEU A 143 -2.78 1.74 -9.98
N CYS A 144 -3.45 2.85 -9.66
CA CYS A 144 -2.77 4.04 -9.14
C CYS A 144 -2.03 3.73 -7.81
N ASN A 145 -1.04 4.54 -7.43
CA ASN A 145 -0.26 4.34 -6.19
C ASN A 145 -1.15 4.06 -4.97
N HIS A 146 -2.23 4.79 -4.83
CA HIS A 146 -3.17 4.61 -3.72
C HIS A 146 -3.94 3.28 -3.81
N GLY A 147 -4.31 2.84 -5.01
CA GLY A 147 -4.92 1.53 -5.23
C GLY A 147 -3.96 0.39 -4.88
N VAL A 148 -2.69 0.51 -5.29
CA VAL A 148 -1.63 -0.44 -4.94
C VAL A 148 -1.41 -0.48 -3.43
N LEU A 149 -1.41 0.67 -2.76
CA LEU A 149 -1.28 0.77 -1.31
C LEU A 149 -2.42 0.06 -0.57
N MET A 150 -3.67 0.21 -1.06
CA MET A 150 -4.82 -0.54 -0.55
C MET A 150 -4.63 -2.04 -0.64
N VAL A 151 -4.17 -2.52 -1.80
CA VAL A 151 -3.88 -3.93 -2.03
C VAL A 151 -2.72 -4.39 -1.15
N GLY A 152 -1.63 -3.63 -1.06
CA GLY A 152 -0.48 -3.93 -0.21
C GLY A 152 -0.84 -4.07 1.27
N ALA A 153 -1.64 -3.14 1.79
CA ALA A 153 -2.19 -3.21 3.15
C ALA A 153 -2.99 -4.50 3.35
N LYS A 154 -3.84 -4.85 2.38
CA LYS A 154 -4.65 -6.08 2.45
C LYS A 154 -3.82 -7.34 2.33
N LEU A 155 -2.77 -7.35 1.52
CA LEU A 155 -1.82 -8.47 1.43
C LEU A 155 -1.15 -8.72 2.79
N TYR A 156 -0.74 -7.65 3.50
CA TYR A 156 -0.20 -7.77 4.85
C TYR A 156 -1.22 -8.37 5.83
N GLU A 157 -2.45 -7.87 5.85
CA GLU A 157 -3.53 -8.42 6.67
C GLU A 157 -3.80 -9.91 6.35
N ARG A 158 -3.59 -10.32 5.09
CA ARG A 158 -3.76 -11.69 4.62
C ARG A 158 -2.53 -12.58 4.85
N GLY A 159 -1.46 -12.05 5.42
CA GLY A 159 -0.32 -12.83 5.88
C GLY A 159 0.95 -12.71 5.04
N ALA A 160 1.00 -11.81 4.04
CA ALA A 160 2.23 -11.50 3.33
C ALA A 160 3.28 -10.94 4.29
N SER A 161 4.56 -11.24 4.08
CA SER A 161 5.64 -10.65 4.88
C SER A 161 5.76 -9.15 4.62
N LEU A 162 6.33 -8.40 5.56
CA LEU A 162 6.57 -6.98 5.38
C LEU A 162 7.51 -6.73 4.19
N GLY A 163 8.52 -7.61 3.97
CA GLY A 163 9.41 -7.54 2.82
C GLY A 163 8.68 -7.74 1.48
N GLN A 164 7.71 -8.67 1.42
CA GLN A 164 6.87 -8.87 0.24
C GLN A 164 6.00 -7.66 -0.06
N VAL A 165 5.43 -7.04 0.98
CA VAL A 165 4.62 -5.82 0.82
C VAL A 165 5.47 -4.66 0.33
N PHE A 166 6.67 -4.46 0.87
CA PHE A 166 7.58 -3.41 0.39
C PHE A 166 7.99 -3.64 -1.06
N ALA A 167 8.39 -4.86 -1.41
CA ALA A 167 8.75 -5.21 -2.77
C ALA A 167 7.60 -4.98 -3.76
N PHE A 168 6.37 -5.28 -3.35
CA PHE A 168 5.15 -5.04 -4.12
C PHE A 168 4.89 -3.54 -4.31
N LEU A 169 4.96 -2.72 -3.25
CA LEU A 169 4.71 -1.27 -3.31
C LEU A 169 5.76 -0.53 -4.15
N ILE A 170 7.05 -0.83 -3.94
CA ILE A 170 8.15 -0.13 -4.63
C ILE A 170 8.20 -0.49 -6.13
N ALA A 171 7.73 -1.69 -6.52
CA ALA A 171 7.66 -2.10 -7.91
C ALA A 171 6.51 -1.46 -8.69
N SER A 172 5.53 -0.90 -8.00
CA SER A 172 4.26 -0.46 -8.57
C SER A 172 4.27 0.83 -9.41
N PRO A 173 5.24 1.77 -9.33
CA PRO A 173 5.24 2.97 -10.18
C PRO A 173 5.14 2.70 -11.69
N TRP A 174 5.46 1.47 -12.12
CA TRP A 174 5.50 1.04 -13.52
C TRP A 174 4.36 0.09 -13.91
N ASN A 175 3.35 -0.03 -13.09
CA ASN A 175 2.25 -0.96 -13.30
C ASN A 175 1.25 -0.52 -14.37
N SER A 176 1.15 0.78 -14.65
CA SER A 176 0.28 1.30 -15.70
C SER A 176 0.96 1.25 -17.07
N LEU A 177 0.37 0.49 -18.00
CA LEU A 177 0.87 0.39 -19.36
C LEU A 177 0.81 1.74 -20.08
N SER A 178 -0.27 2.50 -19.90
CA SER A 178 -0.43 3.84 -20.48
C SER A 178 0.64 4.81 -19.97
N LEU A 179 0.90 4.82 -18.67
CA LEU A 179 1.94 5.64 -18.05
C LEU A 179 3.33 5.28 -18.57
N THR A 180 3.62 3.99 -18.65
CA THR A 180 4.89 3.48 -19.18
C THR A 180 5.13 3.92 -20.63
N ILE A 181 4.08 3.86 -21.48
CA ILE A 181 4.18 4.34 -22.87
C ILE A 181 4.42 5.86 -22.92
N ILE A 182 3.71 6.64 -22.10
CA ILE A 182 3.88 8.10 -22.04
C ILE A 182 5.29 8.47 -21.58
N ILE A 183 5.82 7.80 -20.57
CA ILE A 183 7.22 8.02 -20.10
C ILE A 183 8.20 7.66 -21.21
N GLY A 184 8.03 6.52 -21.88
CA GLY A 184 8.87 6.11 -23.00
C GLY A 184 8.85 7.10 -24.16
N ALA A 185 7.69 7.69 -24.46
CA ALA A 185 7.54 8.71 -25.51
C ALA A 185 8.15 10.07 -25.13
N LEU A 186 8.03 10.49 -23.86
CA LEU A 186 8.52 11.79 -23.40
C LEU A 186 10.01 11.79 -23.05
N MET A 187 10.50 10.73 -22.44
CA MET A 187 11.87 10.65 -21.91
C MET A 187 12.78 9.73 -22.73
N GLY A 188 12.20 8.94 -23.62
CA GLY A 188 12.93 7.93 -24.40
C GLY A 188 12.93 6.54 -23.77
N TRP A 189 12.86 5.51 -24.62
CA TRP A 189 12.77 4.11 -24.21
C TRP A 189 13.99 3.60 -23.45
N GLY A 190 15.17 4.17 -23.71
CA GLY A 190 16.41 3.83 -23.01
C GLY A 190 16.35 4.26 -21.54
N TRP A 191 15.95 5.48 -21.27
CA TRP A 191 15.78 5.99 -19.91
C TRP A 191 14.67 5.27 -19.15
N LEU A 192 13.56 5.00 -19.82
CA LEU A 192 12.49 4.18 -19.25
C LEU A 192 13.01 2.81 -18.76
N ALA A 193 13.77 2.11 -19.61
CA ALA A 193 14.32 0.80 -19.25
C ALA A 193 15.24 0.89 -18.02
N ILE A 194 16.11 1.93 -17.96
CA ILE A 194 16.99 2.18 -16.82
C ILE A 194 16.18 2.45 -15.54
N PHE A 195 15.14 3.27 -15.64
CA PHE A 195 14.29 3.60 -14.50
C PHE A 195 13.53 2.37 -13.97
N VAL A 196 12.94 1.59 -14.88
CA VAL A 196 12.24 0.34 -14.51
C VAL A 196 13.21 -0.63 -13.84
N VAL A 197 14.35 -0.91 -14.43
CA VAL A 197 15.35 -1.83 -13.87
C VAL A 197 15.84 -1.32 -12.50
N GLY A 198 16.12 -0.02 -12.39
CA GLY A 198 16.54 0.61 -11.13
C GLY A 198 15.50 0.45 -10.04
N SER A 199 14.22 0.70 -10.34
CA SER A 199 13.12 0.55 -9.37
C SER A 199 12.90 -0.89 -8.93
N LEU A 200 12.95 -1.85 -9.87
CA LEU A 200 12.82 -3.27 -9.54
C LEU A 200 14.00 -3.76 -8.69
N ALA A 201 15.21 -3.26 -8.94
CA ALA A 201 16.37 -3.55 -8.11
C ALA A 201 16.16 -3.01 -6.68
N ILE A 202 15.69 -1.76 -6.52
CA ILE A 202 15.36 -1.18 -5.21
C ILE A 202 14.30 -2.01 -4.50
N ALA A 203 13.24 -2.42 -5.21
CA ALA A 203 12.16 -3.22 -4.66
C ALA A 203 12.67 -4.56 -4.09
N LEU A 204 13.53 -5.26 -4.86
CA LEU A 204 14.13 -6.51 -4.43
C LEU A 204 15.09 -6.33 -3.24
N VAL A 205 15.98 -5.33 -3.32
CA VAL A 205 16.96 -5.06 -2.25
C VAL A 205 16.26 -4.63 -0.97
N ALA A 206 15.27 -3.75 -1.04
CA ALA A 206 14.49 -3.35 0.13
C ALA A 206 13.71 -4.53 0.74
N GLY A 207 13.08 -5.35 -0.09
CA GLY A 207 12.41 -6.57 0.35
C GLY A 207 13.35 -7.56 1.05
N LEU A 208 14.52 -7.84 0.44
CA LEU A 208 15.56 -8.71 1.01
C LEU A 208 16.12 -8.14 2.33
N ALA A 209 16.32 -6.81 2.40
CA ALA A 209 16.79 -6.16 3.62
C ALA A 209 15.79 -6.33 4.78
N VAL A 210 14.49 -6.15 4.52
CA VAL A 210 13.45 -6.38 5.51
C VAL A 210 13.42 -7.84 5.97
N GLU A 211 13.50 -8.80 5.04
CA GLU A 211 13.56 -10.23 5.41
C GLU A 211 14.83 -10.57 6.19
N ALA A 212 15.96 -9.94 5.88
CA ALA A 212 17.19 -10.11 6.67
C ALA A 212 17.04 -9.54 8.09
N LEU A 213 16.41 -8.37 8.23
CA LEU A 213 16.10 -7.76 9.53
C LEU A 213 15.10 -8.61 10.34
N GLU A 214 14.13 -9.23 9.67
CA GLU A 214 13.18 -10.16 10.30
C GLU A 214 13.89 -11.41 10.81
N ARG A 215 14.77 -12.03 9.99
CA ARG A 215 15.61 -13.16 10.39
C ARG A 215 16.57 -12.82 11.53
N ALA A 216 17.09 -11.61 11.57
CA ALA A 216 17.94 -11.11 12.65
C ALA A 216 17.14 -10.72 13.94
N GLY A 217 15.82 -10.91 13.95
CA GLY A 217 14.96 -10.61 15.10
C GLY A 217 14.77 -9.11 15.36
N ARG A 218 15.25 -8.23 14.47
CA ARG A 218 15.10 -6.77 14.59
C ARG A 218 13.71 -6.27 14.14
N VAL A 219 13.08 -6.99 13.25
CA VAL A 219 11.71 -6.76 12.77
C VAL A 219 10.87 -7.97 13.16
N ARG A 220 9.72 -7.74 13.77
CA ARG A 220 8.82 -8.85 14.13
C ARG A 220 8.10 -9.35 12.88
N PRO A 221 7.99 -10.68 12.72
CA PRO A 221 7.24 -11.25 11.62
C PRO A 221 5.77 -10.82 11.64
N ASN A 222 5.12 -10.91 10.49
CA ASN A 222 3.69 -10.60 10.39
C ASN A 222 2.88 -11.58 11.27
N PRO A 223 2.09 -11.08 12.25
CA PRO A 223 1.30 -11.93 13.12
C PRO A 223 0.17 -12.69 12.38
N ASN A 224 -0.19 -12.25 11.17
CA ASN A 224 -1.24 -12.86 10.36
C ASN A 224 -0.73 -13.99 9.46
N ARG A 225 0.54 -14.37 9.58
CA ARG A 225 1.11 -15.49 8.82
C ARG A 225 0.37 -16.79 9.12
N VAL A 226 0.07 -17.54 8.07
CA VAL A 226 -0.56 -18.86 8.16
C VAL A 226 0.36 -19.87 7.50
N ASP A 227 0.64 -20.96 8.21
CA ASP A 227 1.39 -22.07 7.64
C ASP A 227 0.51 -22.84 6.64
N LEU A 228 1.06 -23.08 5.45
CA LEU A 228 0.38 -23.86 4.43
C LEU A 228 0.70 -25.36 4.59
N PRO A 229 -0.28 -26.24 4.42
CA PRO A 229 -0.03 -27.67 4.33
C PRO A 229 1.00 -27.99 3.24
N ALA A 230 1.80 -29.05 3.43
CA ALA A 230 2.86 -29.42 2.49
C ALA A 230 2.33 -29.78 1.09
N ASP A 231 1.10 -30.27 1.02
CA ASP A 231 0.38 -30.72 -0.18
C ASP A 231 -0.51 -29.64 -0.81
N PHE A 232 -0.39 -28.37 -0.35
CA PHE A 232 -1.16 -27.25 -0.91
C PHE A 232 -0.74 -26.95 -2.35
N HIS A 233 -1.67 -27.18 -3.29
CA HIS A 233 -1.50 -26.85 -4.70
C HIS A 233 -2.40 -25.69 -5.11
N LEU A 234 -1.84 -24.49 -5.24
CA LEU A 234 -2.55 -23.23 -5.52
C LEU A 234 -3.55 -23.38 -6.71
N TRP A 235 -3.10 -23.90 -7.84
CA TRP A 235 -3.95 -23.99 -9.04
C TRP A 235 -5.11 -24.97 -8.91
N ARG A 236 -4.89 -26.11 -8.24
CA ARG A 236 -5.95 -27.09 -8.01
C ARG A 236 -7.03 -26.54 -7.10
N GLU A 237 -6.63 -25.93 -6.01
CA GLU A 237 -7.51 -25.32 -5.03
C GLU A 237 -8.23 -24.07 -5.62
N ALA A 238 -7.52 -23.21 -6.34
CA ALA A 238 -8.09 -22.02 -6.99
C ALA A 238 -9.17 -22.42 -8.01
N LYS A 239 -8.91 -23.43 -8.84
CA LYS A 239 -9.87 -23.94 -9.81
C LYS A 239 -11.10 -24.56 -9.14
N ALA A 240 -10.92 -25.27 -8.04
CA ALA A 240 -12.02 -25.81 -7.24
C ALA A 240 -12.86 -24.69 -6.61
N GLY A 241 -12.21 -23.67 -6.02
CA GLY A 241 -12.88 -22.51 -5.46
C GLY A 241 -13.67 -21.69 -6.48
N LEU A 242 -13.08 -21.42 -7.66
CA LEU A 242 -13.74 -20.71 -8.75
C LEU A 242 -14.94 -21.46 -9.29
N ARG A 243 -14.88 -22.80 -9.41
CA ARG A 243 -16.00 -23.62 -9.85
C ARG A 243 -17.15 -23.69 -8.85
N ALA A 244 -16.83 -23.61 -7.56
CA ALA A 244 -17.82 -23.61 -6.49
C ALA A 244 -18.50 -22.23 -6.33
N GLN A 245 -17.92 -21.18 -6.88
CA GLN A 245 -18.42 -19.81 -6.72
C GLN A 245 -19.54 -19.54 -7.73
N ARG A 246 -20.71 -19.17 -7.24
CA ARG A 246 -21.79 -18.64 -8.07
C ARG A 246 -21.71 -17.12 -8.10
N CYS A 247 -21.56 -16.53 -9.29
CA CYS A 247 -21.58 -15.09 -9.49
C CYS A 247 -23.03 -14.61 -9.61
N ASP A 248 -23.74 -14.56 -8.48
CA ASP A 248 -25.11 -14.05 -8.39
C ASP A 248 -25.11 -12.60 -7.83
N LEU A 249 -26.30 -12.00 -7.77
CA LEU A 249 -26.47 -10.65 -7.25
C LEU A 249 -26.04 -10.55 -5.76
N ALA A 250 -26.23 -11.62 -5.00
CA ALA A 250 -25.80 -11.71 -3.61
C ALA A 250 -24.26 -11.64 -3.49
N PHE A 251 -23.56 -12.30 -4.42
CA PHE A 251 -22.10 -12.21 -4.54
C PHE A 251 -21.66 -10.76 -4.79
N LEU A 252 -22.25 -10.08 -5.79
CA LEU A 252 -21.88 -8.69 -6.11
C LEU A 252 -22.15 -7.75 -4.94
N ARG A 253 -23.29 -7.90 -4.27
CA ARG A 253 -23.61 -7.10 -3.09
C ARG A 253 -22.64 -7.32 -1.93
N ASP A 254 -22.22 -8.56 -1.69
CA ASP A 254 -21.24 -8.87 -0.65
C ASP A 254 -19.86 -8.33 -0.98
N VAL A 255 -19.40 -8.46 -2.25
CA VAL A 255 -18.16 -7.82 -2.71
C VAL A 255 -18.22 -6.31 -2.51
N ALA A 256 -19.29 -5.63 -2.96
CA ALA A 256 -19.44 -4.19 -2.81
C ALA A 256 -19.39 -3.76 -1.32
N ARG A 257 -20.10 -4.48 -0.45
CA ARG A 257 -20.09 -4.24 1.00
C ARG A 257 -18.68 -4.39 1.59
N ARG A 258 -17.97 -5.46 1.23
CA ARG A 258 -16.60 -5.71 1.70
C ARG A 258 -15.63 -4.67 1.15
N SER A 259 -15.75 -4.30 -0.14
CA SER A 259 -14.97 -3.23 -0.75
C SER A 259 -15.04 -1.95 0.06
N VAL A 260 -16.25 -1.47 0.35
CA VAL A 260 -16.46 -0.24 1.13
C VAL A 260 -15.92 -0.40 2.56
N THR A 261 -16.23 -1.51 3.22
CA THR A 261 -15.85 -1.70 4.63
C THR A 261 -14.34 -1.86 4.80
N ALA A 262 -13.71 -2.67 3.92
CA ALA A 262 -12.27 -2.94 4.01
C ALA A 262 -11.42 -1.75 3.53
N SER A 263 -11.95 -0.90 2.63
CA SER A 263 -11.21 0.27 2.14
C SER A 263 -11.30 1.50 3.05
N ARG A 264 -12.16 1.47 4.07
CA ARG A 264 -12.38 2.62 4.96
C ARG A 264 -11.10 3.19 5.56
N MET A 265 -10.24 2.31 6.07
CA MET A 265 -8.97 2.70 6.70
C MET A 265 -8.08 3.47 5.70
N VAL A 266 -7.98 2.95 4.48
CA VAL A 266 -7.16 3.56 3.44
C VAL A 266 -7.79 4.85 2.94
N LEU A 267 -9.11 4.87 2.69
CA LEU A 267 -9.84 6.07 2.26
C LEU A 267 -9.67 7.24 3.24
N ARG A 268 -9.62 6.95 4.55
CA ARG A 268 -9.38 7.98 5.56
C ARG A 268 -8.07 8.73 5.34
N TRP A 269 -6.98 7.98 5.20
CA TRP A 269 -5.65 8.55 5.01
C TRP A 269 -5.48 9.17 3.62
N LEU A 270 -6.05 8.52 2.62
CA LEU A 270 -6.03 9.00 1.24
C LEU A 270 -6.72 10.36 1.08
N LEU A 271 -7.93 10.52 1.61
CA LEU A 271 -8.64 11.80 1.54
C LEU A 271 -7.90 12.89 2.34
N PHE A 272 -7.30 12.53 3.48
CA PHE A 272 -6.44 13.42 4.24
C PHE A 272 -5.22 13.84 3.41
N GLY A 273 -4.58 12.89 2.71
CA GLY A 273 -3.47 13.12 1.81
C GLY A 273 -3.81 14.11 0.69
N VAL A 274 -4.96 13.93 0.03
CA VAL A 274 -5.44 14.86 -1.01
C VAL A 274 -5.58 16.29 -0.48
N VAL A 275 -6.14 16.45 0.72
CA VAL A 275 -6.28 17.79 1.34
C VAL A 275 -4.91 18.40 1.61
N LEU A 276 -3.99 17.61 2.17
CA LEU A 276 -2.66 18.11 2.51
C LEU A 276 -1.85 18.45 1.24
N ALA A 277 -1.86 17.61 0.22
CA ALA A 277 -1.22 17.86 -1.07
C ALA A 277 -1.76 19.12 -1.75
N ALA A 278 -3.09 19.29 -1.77
CA ALA A 278 -3.72 20.48 -2.33
C ALA A 278 -3.34 21.76 -1.55
N LEU A 279 -3.21 21.66 -0.22
CA LEU A 279 -2.77 22.76 0.62
C LEU A 279 -1.32 23.17 0.30
N VAL A 280 -0.42 22.19 0.16
CA VAL A 280 0.98 22.43 -0.23
C VAL A 280 1.05 23.11 -1.59
N ARG A 281 0.35 22.59 -2.61
CA ARG A 281 0.31 23.21 -3.95
C ARG A 281 -0.26 24.62 -3.94
N ALA A 282 -1.18 24.94 -3.04
CA ALA A 282 -1.74 26.27 -2.89
C ALA A 282 -0.78 27.28 -2.23
N THR A 283 0.20 26.79 -1.45
CA THR A 283 1.08 27.65 -0.67
C THR A 283 2.50 27.76 -1.24
N VAL A 284 2.96 26.78 -2.06
CA VAL A 284 4.31 26.75 -2.61
C VAL A 284 4.29 27.13 -4.09
N PRO A 285 4.94 28.26 -4.50
CA PRO A 285 5.03 28.69 -5.89
C PRO A 285 5.87 27.75 -6.75
N THR A 286 5.46 27.51 -7.99
CA THR A 286 6.15 26.64 -8.96
C THR A 286 7.53 27.15 -9.36
N GLU A 287 7.72 28.47 -9.40
CA GLU A 287 8.99 29.11 -9.78
C GLU A 287 10.14 28.78 -8.81
N VAL A 288 9.80 28.52 -7.54
CA VAL A 288 10.78 28.09 -6.52
C VAL A 288 11.34 26.71 -6.84
N PHE A 289 10.51 25.84 -7.44
CA PHE A 289 10.92 24.50 -7.82
C PHE A 289 11.94 24.48 -8.96
N GLU A 290 11.73 25.25 -10.03
CA GLU A 290 12.60 25.26 -11.22
C GLU A 290 14.01 25.76 -10.93
N ALA A 291 14.15 26.71 -10.01
CA ALA A 291 15.47 27.29 -9.66
C ALA A 291 16.37 26.34 -8.86
N TRP A 292 15.80 25.30 -8.24
CA TRP A 292 16.53 24.44 -7.27
C TRP A 292 16.87 23.05 -7.80
N PHE A 293 16.41 22.64 -9.01
CA PHE A 293 16.44 21.25 -9.48
C PHE A 293 17.51 20.92 -10.54
N GLY A 294 18.70 21.53 -10.44
CA GLY A 294 19.83 21.15 -11.31
C GLY A 294 20.37 19.73 -11.00
N PRO A 295 21.25 19.16 -11.90
CA PRO A 295 21.82 17.81 -11.74
C PRO A 295 22.93 17.75 -10.67
N THR A 296 22.73 18.45 -9.56
CA THR A 296 23.64 18.49 -8.41
C THR A 296 23.09 17.63 -7.28
N LEU A 297 23.95 17.23 -6.34
CA LEU A 297 23.48 16.51 -5.16
C LEU A 297 22.44 17.32 -4.37
N LEU A 298 22.63 18.63 -4.27
CA LEU A 298 21.66 19.52 -3.60
C LEU A 298 20.32 19.54 -4.36
N GLY A 299 20.37 19.64 -5.71
CA GLY A 299 19.17 19.58 -6.55
C GLY A 299 18.46 18.24 -6.46
N LEU A 300 19.21 17.14 -6.37
CA LEU A 300 18.67 15.80 -6.15
C LEU A 300 17.93 15.68 -4.81
N LEU A 301 18.56 16.18 -3.72
CA LEU A 301 17.93 16.18 -2.39
C LEU A 301 16.73 17.13 -2.33
N ALA A 302 16.78 18.28 -2.99
CA ALA A 302 15.66 19.19 -3.12
C ALA A 302 14.50 18.52 -3.88
N THR A 303 14.79 17.77 -4.96
CA THR A 303 13.81 16.98 -5.70
C THR A 303 13.15 15.91 -4.81
N LEU A 304 13.95 15.21 -4.01
CA LEU A 304 13.44 14.21 -3.07
C LEU A 304 12.47 14.84 -2.06
N VAL A 305 12.86 15.96 -1.45
CA VAL A 305 12.02 16.68 -0.48
C VAL A 305 10.74 17.18 -1.16
N ALA A 306 10.86 17.75 -2.36
CA ALA A 306 9.73 18.25 -3.12
C ALA A 306 8.74 17.12 -3.45
N ALA A 307 9.21 15.99 -3.95
CA ALA A 307 8.38 14.83 -4.28
C ALA A 307 7.65 14.28 -3.04
N THR A 308 8.35 14.22 -1.89
CA THR A 308 7.77 13.79 -0.61
C THR A 308 6.68 14.73 -0.11
N VAL A 309 6.87 16.05 -0.27
CA VAL A 309 5.94 17.06 0.25
C VAL A 309 4.72 17.24 -0.66
N ILE A 310 4.93 17.19 -1.99
CA ILE A 310 3.86 17.48 -2.96
C ILE A 310 2.90 16.30 -3.12
N GLU A 311 3.35 15.08 -2.83
CA GLU A 311 2.54 13.85 -2.93
C GLU A 311 1.79 13.77 -4.27
N VAL A 312 2.53 13.82 -5.38
CA VAL A 312 1.95 13.79 -6.73
C VAL A 312 1.65 12.34 -7.10
N CYS A 313 0.43 12.07 -7.59
CA CYS A 313 0.13 10.76 -8.15
C CYS A 313 1.03 10.47 -9.37
N SER A 314 1.27 9.20 -9.66
CA SER A 314 2.18 8.75 -10.74
C SER A 314 1.88 9.43 -12.09
N GLU A 315 0.62 9.65 -12.43
CA GLU A 315 0.21 10.30 -13.68
C GLU A 315 0.53 11.80 -13.70
N GLY A 316 0.38 12.50 -12.56
CA GLY A 316 0.72 13.91 -12.43
C GLY A 316 2.22 14.16 -12.31
N SER A 317 3.01 13.17 -11.90
CA SER A 317 4.47 13.31 -11.75
C SER A 317 5.24 13.18 -13.07
N VAL A 318 4.67 12.52 -14.08
CA VAL A 318 5.37 12.27 -15.36
C VAL A 318 5.71 13.54 -16.14
N PRO A 319 4.82 14.52 -16.33
CA PRO A 319 5.18 15.76 -17.00
C PRO A 319 6.31 16.49 -16.28
N LEU A 320 6.26 16.55 -14.94
CA LEU A 320 7.31 17.22 -14.16
C LEU A 320 8.64 16.46 -14.23
N ALA A 321 8.62 15.13 -14.19
CA ALA A 321 9.82 14.33 -14.38
C ALA A 321 10.41 14.51 -15.80
N ALA A 322 9.56 14.65 -16.83
CA ALA A 322 9.99 14.97 -18.18
C ALA A 322 10.63 16.37 -18.27
N ASP A 323 10.10 17.35 -17.56
CA ASP A 323 10.69 18.69 -17.46
C ASP A 323 12.05 18.66 -16.74
N LEU A 324 12.19 17.88 -15.66
CA LEU A 324 13.48 17.68 -14.99
C LEU A 324 14.54 17.08 -15.93
N MET A 325 14.14 16.17 -16.82
CA MET A 325 15.06 15.62 -17.84
C MET A 325 15.39 16.61 -18.93
N SER A 326 14.38 17.28 -19.50
CA SER A 326 14.55 18.10 -20.70
C SER A 326 15.09 19.50 -20.40
N ARG A 327 14.62 20.14 -19.33
CA ARG A 327 15.00 21.51 -18.96
C ARG A 327 16.17 21.57 -18.01
N ALA A 328 16.16 20.74 -16.97
CA ALA A 328 17.23 20.72 -15.97
C ALA A 328 18.40 19.80 -16.34
N ALA A 329 18.30 19.03 -17.43
CA ALA A 329 19.28 18.00 -17.82
C ALA A 329 19.65 17.08 -16.63
N ALA A 330 18.66 16.70 -15.84
CA ALA A 330 18.83 15.98 -14.58
C ALA A 330 18.04 14.65 -14.56
N PRO A 331 18.49 13.63 -15.30
CA PRO A 331 17.78 12.34 -15.36
C PRO A 331 17.67 11.64 -14.01
N GLY A 332 18.67 11.81 -13.14
CA GLY A 332 18.62 11.28 -11.79
C GLY A 332 17.58 11.96 -10.90
N ASN A 333 17.34 13.27 -11.12
CA ASN A 333 16.27 13.97 -10.43
C ASN A 333 14.90 13.47 -10.91
N ALA A 334 14.74 13.24 -12.22
CA ALA A 334 13.51 12.65 -12.78
C ALA A 334 13.23 11.26 -12.17
N PHE A 335 14.24 10.39 -12.12
CA PHE A 335 14.16 9.09 -11.46
C PHE A 335 13.77 9.22 -9.98
N THR A 336 14.47 10.11 -9.25
CA THR A 336 14.22 10.35 -7.82
C THR A 336 12.82 10.86 -7.58
N PHE A 337 12.32 11.76 -8.42
CA PHE A 337 10.97 12.30 -8.32
C PHE A 337 9.90 11.22 -8.49
N LEU A 338 10.05 10.35 -9.50
CA LEU A 338 9.12 9.24 -9.76
C LEU A 338 9.14 8.18 -8.65
N MET A 339 10.33 7.91 -8.09
CA MET A 339 10.50 6.88 -7.05
C MET A 339 10.15 7.38 -5.65
N ALA A 340 10.36 8.66 -5.37
CA ALA A 340 10.11 9.24 -4.05
C ALA A 340 8.62 9.16 -3.69
N GLY A 341 7.72 9.39 -4.64
CA GLY A 341 6.29 9.28 -4.42
C GLY A 341 5.87 7.92 -3.86
N ALA A 342 6.45 6.82 -4.37
CA ALA A 342 6.16 5.47 -3.89
C ALA A 342 6.95 5.05 -2.63
N ALA A 343 7.95 5.83 -2.21
CA ALA A 343 8.88 5.42 -1.17
C ALA A 343 8.80 6.27 0.11
N THR A 344 8.37 7.52 -0.01
CA THR A 344 8.46 8.52 1.08
C THR A 344 7.13 9.18 1.40
N ASP A 345 6.10 8.84 0.66
CA ASP A 345 4.77 9.41 0.83
C ASP A 345 4.25 9.20 2.27
N TYR A 346 3.80 10.27 2.89
CA TYR A 346 3.29 10.21 4.27
C TYR A 346 2.00 9.37 4.37
N THR A 347 1.19 9.31 3.31
CA THR A 347 0.01 8.45 3.24
C THR A 347 0.40 6.97 3.34
N GLU A 348 1.45 6.55 2.65
CA GLU A 348 1.98 5.18 2.71
C GLU A 348 2.51 4.85 4.10
N ILE A 349 3.27 5.76 4.71
CA ILE A 349 3.81 5.59 6.06
C ILE A 349 2.66 5.45 7.08
N LEU A 350 1.63 6.28 6.98
CA LEU A 350 0.49 6.26 7.91
C LEU A 350 -0.34 4.98 7.78
N ILE A 351 -0.59 4.52 6.55
CA ILE A 351 -1.32 3.27 6.30
C ILE A 351 -0.50 2.06 6.76
N LEU A 352 0.79 2.00 6.43
CA LEU A 352 1.67 0.94 6.90
C LEU A 352 1.77 0.92 8.44
N ARG A 353 1.83 2.08 9.08
CA ARG A 353 1.77 2.18 10.54
C ARG A 353 0.47 1.59 11.10
N GLU A 354 -0.66 1.91 10.50
CA GLU A 354 -1.96 1.42 10.97
C GLU A 354 -2.08 -0.09 10.81
N VAL A 355 -1.72 -0.62 9.64
CA VAL A 355 -1.79 -2.06 9.34
C VAL A 355 -0.79 -2.89 10.16
N THR A 356 0.42 -2.37 10.35
CA THR A 356 1.47 -3.07 11.13
C THR A 356 1.35 -2.84 12.64
N GLY A 357 0.59 -1.81 13.05
CA GLY A 357 0.49 -1.34 14.43
C GLY A 357 1.78 -0.67 14.95
N ARG A 358 2.76 -0.34 14.07
CA ARG A 358 4.10 0.13 14.48
C ARG A 358 4.67 1.15 13.51
N LEU A 359 4.95 2.34 14.03
CA LEU A 359 5.62 3.40 13.27
C LEU A 359 7.02 2.96 12.76
N ARG A 360 7.79 2.24 13.58
CA ARG A 360 9.13 1.76 13.21
C ARG A 360 9.11 0.83 11.99
N ALA A 361 8.08 -0.02 11.86
CA ALA A 361 7.93 -0.88 10.70
C ALA A 361 7.58 -0.08 9.43
N ALA A 362 6.73 0.94 9.55
CA ALA A 362 6.39 1.83 8.44
C ALA A 362 7.59 2.68 7.98
N LEU A 363 8.36 3.23 8.92
CA LEU A 363 9.55 4.04 8.62
C LEU A 363 10.70 3.24 7.99
N LEU A 364 10.68 1.90 8.05
CA LEU A 364 11.65 1.09 7.31
C LEU A 364 11.51 1.27 5.79
N LEU A 365 10.32 1.58 5.29
CA LEU A 365 10.12 1.82 3.85
C LEU A 365 11.03 2.95 3.37
N PRO A 366 10.88 4.20 3.79
CA PRO A 366 11.77 5.28 3.36
C PRO A 366 13.23 5.05 3.80
N LEU A 367 13.47 4.50 4.99
CA LEU A 367 14.84 4.26 5.49
C LEU A 367 15.65 3.33 4.58
N LEU A 368 15.03 2.32 3.99
CA LEU A 368 15.68 1.38 3.11
C LEU A 368 15.69 1.85 1.65
N THR A 369 14.68 2.59 1.20
CA THR A 369 14.53 2.96 -0.21
C THR A 369 15.23 4.26 -0.55
N VAL A 370 15.12 5.29 0.30
CA VAL A 370 15.70 6.62 0.03
C VAL A 370 17.20 6.59 -0.24
N PRO A 371 18.04 5.89 0.54
CA PRO A 371 19.48 5.82 0.23
C PRO A 371 19.76 5.21 -1.14
N GLN A 372 18.97 4.21 -1.56
CA GLN A 372 19.10 3.56 -2.86
C GLN A 372 18.65 4.49 -3.99
N VAL A 373 17.52 5.18 -3.80
CA VAL A 373 17.01 6.17 -4.76
C VAL A 373 18.00 7.29 -4.97
N VAL A 374 18.56 7.84 -3.88
CA VAL A 374 19.59 8.90 -3.94
C VAL A 374 20.85 8.40 -4.62
N ALA A 375 21.33 7.19 -4.30
CA ALA A 375 22.54 6.63 -4.92
C ALA A 375 22.36 6.39 -6.42
N ILE A 376 21.24 5.81 -6.85
CA ILE A 376 20.94 5.59 -8.26
C ILE A 376 20.70 6.94 -8.97
N GLY A 377 19.90 7.82 -8.39
CA GLY A 377 19.65 9.15 -8.95
C GLY A 377 20.94 9.96 -9.13
N TRP A 378 21.83 9.93 -8.15
CA TRP A 378 23.13 10.56 -8.28
C TRP A 378 23.98 9.95 -9.40
N ALA A 379 24.04 8.62 -9.49
CA ALA A 379 24.75 7.94 -10.56
C ALA A 379 24.19 8.28 -11.96
N LEU A 380 22.86 8.39 -12.08
CA LEU A 380 22.20 8.77 -13.33
C LEU A 380 22.51 10.23 -13.73
N ASN A 381 22.59 11.15 -12.78
CA ASN A 381 23.01 12.54 -13.05
C ASN A 381 24.47 12.65 -13.48
N LEU A 382 25.32 11.71 -13.08
CA LEU A 382 26.73 11.67 -13.51
C LEU A 382 26.89 11.04 -14.91
N ALA A 383 25.92 10.23 -15.34
CA ALA A 383 25.93 9.51 -16.60
C ALA A 383 25.19 10.24 -17.73
N GLY A 384 24.32 11.18 -17.43
CA GLY A 384 23.55 12.00 -18.39
C GLY A 384 24.12 13.37 -18.51
#